data_7a8a1825feebd4e5915c3c05584220a2
#
_entry.id   7a8a1825feebd4e5915c3c05584220a2
#
_cell.length_a   1.000
_cell.length_b   1.000
_cell.length_c   1.000
_cell.angle_alpha   90.00
_cell.angle_beta   90.00
_cell.angle_gamma   90.00
#
_symmetry.space_group_name_H-M   'P 1'
#
loop_
_entity.id
_entity.type
_entity.pdbx_description
1 polymer ?
#
loop_
_entity_poly.entity_id
_entity_poly.type
_entity_poly.pdbx_seq_one_letter_code
_entity_poly.pdbx_strand_id
1 'polypeptide(L)'
;IYARLKGNGSKPPIVLMHHMDVVPADPKLWKVPPLSGAVKDGVVWGRGSLDNKGAGIFQLLTLLALKRQNIQLKGDVIFLGTADEEALDHTSGG
;
A
#
# COMPACT_ATOMS: atom_id res chain seq x y z
N ILE A 1 -8.18 -4.90 1.72
CA ILE A 1 -8.85 -3.58 1.83
C ILE A 1 -9.23 -3.12 0.44
N TYR A 2 -10.41 -2.51 0.33
CA TYR A 2 -10.95 -2.06 -0.95
C TYR A 2 -11.67 -0.72 -0.79
N ALA A 3 -11.41 0.21 -1.71
CA ALA A 3 -12.18 1.44 -1.85
C ALA A 3 -12.32 1.82 -3.33
N ARG A 4 -13.42 2.49 -3.69
CA ARG A 4 -13.70 2.85 -5.08
C ARG A 4 -14.28 4.26 -5.14
N LEU A 5 -13.70 5.09 -5.99
CA LEU A 5 -14.30 6.33 -6.48
C LEU A 5 -14.92 6.06 -7.85
N LYS A 6 -16.20 6.33 -7.98
CA LYS A 6 -16.91 6.16 -9.25
C LYS A 6 -16.58 7.30 -10.22
N GLY A 7 -16.29 6.95 -11.46
CA GLY A 7 -16.27 7.83 -12.61
C GLY A 7 -17.59 7.84 -13.36
N ASN A 8 -17.65 8.58 -14.45
CA ASN A 8 -18.85 8.64 -15.31
C ASN A 8 -18.97 7.47 -16.32
N GLY A 9 -18.00 6.54 -16.31
CA GLY A 9 -18.01 5.36 -17.16
C GLY A 9 -17.52 5.58 -18.59
N SER A 10 -17.06 6.78 -18.95
CA SER A 10 -16.56 7.06 -20.31
C SER A 10 -15.15 6.54 -20.59
N LYS A 11 -14.47 6.04 -19.57
CA LYS A 11 -13.16 5.38 -19.63
C LYS A 11 -13.16 4.13 -18.74
N PRO A 12 -12.30 3.15 -19.04
CA PRO A 12 -12.13 1.98 -18.17
C PRO A 12 -11.62 2.39 -16.79
N PRO A 13 -11.87 1.56 -15.77
CA PRO A 13 -11.33 1.79 -14.43
C PRO A 13 -9.81 1.59 -14.38
N ILE A 14 -9.19 2.22 -13.40
CA ILE A 14 -7.80 1.94 -13.00
C ILE A 14 -7.77 1.38 -11.59
N VAL A 15 -6.84 0.47 -11.33
CA VAL A 15 -6.63 -0.13 -10.02
C VAL A 15 -5.27 0.32 -9.50
N LEU A 16 -5.28 0.92 -8.31
CA LEU A 16 -4.12 1.25 -7.51
C LEU A 16 -3.96 0.14 -6.49
N MET A 17 -3.00 -0.75 -6.73
CA MET A 17 -2.82 -1.96 -5.93
C MET A 17 -1.50 -1.90 -5.16
N HIS A 18 -1.54 -2.38 -3.92
CA HIS A 18 -0.38 -2.61 -3.07
C HIS A 18 -0.65 -3.82 -2.17
N HIS A 19 0.39 -4.40 -1.59
CA HIS A 19 0.23 -5.42 -0.56
C HIS A 19 0.46 -4.85 0.84
N MET A 20 -0.18 -5.46 1.83
CA MET A 20 -0.14 -5.00 3.22
C MET A 20 0.75 -5.84 4.12
N ASP A 21 0.99 -7.07 3.72
CA ASP A 21 1.86 -8.01 4.42
C ASP A 21 3.34 -7.67 4.22
N VAL A 22 4.18 -8.25 5.03
CA VAL A 22 5.62 -7.99 5.04
C VAL A 22 6.38 -9.27 5.39
N VAL A 23 7.58 -9.43 4.85
CA VAL A 23 8.50 -10.49 5.28
C VAL A 23 8.94 -10.29 6.74
N PRO A 24 9.34 -11.36 7.44
CA PRO A 24 9.90 -11.26 8.79
C PRO A 24 11.09 -10.30 8.87
N ALA A 25 11.30 -9.71 10.03
CA ALA A 25 12.43 -8.83 10.29
C ALA A 25 13.11 -9.24 11.61
N ASP A 26 14.40 -9.61 11.55
CA ASP A 26 15.19 -9.86 12.75
C ASP A 26 15.59 -8.51 13.39
N PRO A 27 15.11 -8.18 14.60
CA PRO A 27 15.42 -6.92 15.27
C PRO A 27 16.92 -6.65 15.46
N LYS A 28 17.74 -7.71 15.51
CA LYS A 28 19.20 -7.60 15.68
C LYS A 28 19.90 -6.94 14.49
N LEU A 29 19.26 -6.94 13.33
CA LEU A 29 19.79 -6.36 12.09
C LEU A 29 19.34 -4.92 11.86
N TRP A 30 18.57 -4.34 12.81
CA TRP A 30 17.97 -3.02 12.65
C TRP A 30 18.53 -2.02 13.67
N LYS A 31 18.78 -0.78 13.23
CA LYS A 31 19.17 0.33 14.09
C LYS A 31 18.04 0.87 14.97
N VAL A 32 16.80 0.58 14.60
CA VAL A 32 15.56 0.89 15.32
C VAL A 32 14.65 -0.33 15.27
N PRO A 33 13.70 -0.50 16.20
CA PRO A 33 12.81 -1.66 16.15
C PRO A 33 12.07 -1.72 14.81
N PRO A 34 12.12 -2.86 14.09
CA PRO A 34 11.64 -2.94 12.69
C PRO A 34 10.13 -2.71 12.51
N LEU A 35 9.34 -2.81 13.57
CA LEU A 35 7.89 -2.58 13.51
C LEU A 35 7.47 -1.27 14.21
N SER A 36 8.42 -0.40 14.54
CA SER A 36 8.14 0.83 15.29
C SER A 36 7.49 1.94 14.45
N GLY A 37 7.77 1.98 13.15
CA GLY A 37 7.38 3.12 12.32
C GLY A 37 8.04 4.44 12.76
N ALA A 38 9.19 4.36 13.42
CA ALA A 38 9.87 5.54 13.95
C ALA A 38 10.22 6.53 12.84
N VAL A 39 9.95 7.81 13.08
CA VAL A 39 10.38 8.90 12.22
C VAL A 39 11.65 9.51 12.81
N LYS A 40 12.76 9.36 12.12
CA LYS A 40 14.06 9.85 12.58
C LYS A 40 14.87 10.36 11.39
N ASP A 41 15.45 11.54 11.53
CA ASP A 41 16.27 12.19 10.52
C ASP A 41 15.55 12.33 9.14
N GLY A 42 14.24 12.62 9.18
CA GLY A 42 13.42 12.74 7.97
C GLY A 42 13.06 11.42 7.28
N VAL A 43 13.36 10.29 7.90
CA VAL A 43 13.12 8.94 7.37
C VAL A 43 12.13 8.19 8.25
N VAL A 44 11.18 7.51 7.62
CA VAL A 44 10.30 6.55 8.29
C VAL A 44 10.99 5.18 8.31
N TRP A 45 11.36 4.73 9.50
CA TRP A 45 12.02 3.44 9.70
C TRP A 45 10.99 2.36 10.00
N GLY A 46 11.02 1.32 9.23
CA GLY A 46 10.15 0.17 9.51
C GLY A 46 10.11 -0.86 8.38
N ARG A 47 9.97 -2.13 8.74
CA ARG A 47 9.66 -3.20 7.78
C ARG A 47 8.33 -2.87 7.12
N GLY A 48 8.31 -2.87 5.78
CA GLY A 48 7.13 -2.52 5.01
C GLY A 48 6.93 -1.03 4.76
N SER A 49 7.76 -0.12 5.31
CA SER A 49 7.62 1.31 5.06
C SER A 49 7.88 1.68 3.60
N LEU A 50 8.82 0.99 2.94
CA LEU A 50 9.07 1.12 1.51
C LEU A 50 8.29 0.08 0.72
N ASP A 51 8.40 -1.17 1.07
CA ASP A 51 7.79 -2.32 0.42
C ASP A 51 6.76 -2.99 1.36
N ASN A 52 5.46 -2.71 1.20
CA ASN A 52 4.89 -1.87 0.15
C ASN A 52 3.85 -0.87 0.72
N LYS A 53 3.82 -0.65 2.06
CA LYS A 53 2.87 0.26 2.72
C LYS A 53 3.04 1.72 2.31
N GLY A 54 4.29 2.12 1.96
CA GLY A 54 4.55 3.45 1.43
C GLY A 54 3.75 3.73 0.16
N ALA A 55 3.79 2.79 -0.80
CA ALA A 55 2.97 2.87 -2.01
C ALA A 55 1.47 2.93 -1.68
N GLY A 56 1.00 2.10 -0.74
CA GLY A 56 -0.38 2.12 -0.28
C GLY A 56 -0.82 3.48 0.26
N ILE A 57 0.02 4.14 1.06
CA ILE A 57 -0.27 5.48 1.58
C ILE A 57 -0.36 6.51 0.45
N PHE A 58 0.56 6.52 -0.52
CA PHE A 58 0.49 7.42 -1.67
C PHE A 58 -0.80 7.22 -2.48
N GLN A 59 -1.17 5.98 -2.73
CA GLN A 59 -2.39 5.61 -3.45
C GLN A 59 -3.64 6.07 -2.70
N LEU A 60 -3.69 5.85 -1.38
CA LEU A 60 -4.80 6.28 -0.52
C LEU A 60 -4.93 7.81 -0.49
N LEU A 61 -3.82 8.52 -0.32
CA LEU A 61 -3.82 9.98 -0.31
C LEU A 61 -4.28 10.54 -1.66
N THR A 62 -3.89 9.90 -2.76
CA THR A 62 -4.37 10.27 -4.11
C THR A 62 -5.89 10.12 -4.20
N LEU A 63 -6.44 9.00 -3.74
CA LEU A 63 -7.88 8.75 -3.73
C LEU A 63 -8.62 9.80 -2.91
N LEU A 64 -8.10 10.12 -1.72
CA LEU A 64 -8.66 11.14 -0.83
C LEU A 64 -8.60 12.54 -1.45
N ALA A 65 -7.50 12.89 -2.12
CA ALA A 65 -7.36 14.17 -2.80
C ALA A 65 -8.38 14.34 -3.92
N LEU A 66 -8.52 13.32 -4.77
CA LEU A 66 -9.52 13.29 -5.85
C LEU A 66 -10.94 13.49 -5.30
N LYS A 67 -11.28 12.78 -4.22
CA LYS A 67 -12.58 12.90 -3.57
C LYS A 67 -12.81 14.29 -2.98
N ARG A 68 -11.86 14.81 -2.21
CA ARG A 68 -11.98 16.11 -1.53
C ARG A 68 -12.10 17.28 -2.49
N GLN A 69 -11.42 17.20 -3.64
CA GLN A 69 -11.45 18.22 -4.67
C GLN A 69 -12.62 18.06 -5.65
N ASN A 70 -13.50 17.09 -5.44
CA ASN A 70 -14.64 16.77 -6.31
C ASN A 70 -14.24 16.62 -7.80
N ILE A 71 -13.09 16.01 -8.05
CA ILE A 71 -12.61 15.79 -9.42
C ILE A 71 -13.58 14.85 -10.16
N GLN A 72 -14.06 15.31 -11.32
CA GLN A 72 -14.93 14.52 -12.18
C GLN A 72 -14.13 13.47 -12.92
N LEU A 73 -14.21 12.23 -12.46
CA LEU A 73 -13.47 11.11 -13.04
C LEU A 73 -14.20 10.55 -14.27
N LYS A 74 -13.45 10.22 -15.31
CA LYS A 74 -13.98 9.55 -16.52
C LYS A 74 -14.12 8.05 -16.33
N GLY A 75 -13.22 7.42 -15.62
CA GLY A 75 -13.27 6.02 -15.20
C GLY A 75 -13.20 5.92 -13.67
N ASP A 76 -13.54 4.76 -13.15
CA ASP A 76 -13.42 4.53 -11.72
C ASP A 76 -11.95 4.47 -11.30
N VAL A 77 -11.67 4.93 -10.08
CA VAL A 77 -10.39 4.72 -9.42
C VAL A 77 -10.61 3.77 -8.25
N ILE A 78 -9.93 2.64 -8.28
CA ILE A 78 -10.05 1.57 -7.31
C ILE A 78 -8.74 1.49 -6.51
N PHE A 79 -8.85 1.55 -5.19
CA PHE A 79 -7.76 1.30 -4.26
C PHE A 79 -7.90 -0.13 -3.74
N LEU A 80 -6.84 -0.92 -3.83
CA LEU A 80 -6.83 -2.31 -3.43
C LEU A 80 -5.58 -2.65 -2.63
N GLY A 81 -5.77 -2.96 -1.36
CA GLY A 81 -4.71 -3.54 -0.50
C GLY A 81 -4.92 -5.05 -0.38
N THR A 82 -3.94 -5.81 -0.85
CA THR A 82 -3.93 -7.27 -0.81
C THR A 82 -3.21 -7.81 0.42
N ALA A 83 -3.36 -9.09 0.70
CA ALA A 83 -2.60 -9.86 1.68
C ALA A 83 -1.84 -10.98 0.94
N ASP A 84 -0.86 -11.58 1.64
CA ASP A 84 -0.13 -12.77 1.20
C ASP A 84 0.71 -12.63 -0.10
N GLU A 85 1.13 -11.42 -0.44
CA GLU A 85 2.07 -11.21 -1.55
C GLU A 85 3.46 -11.74 -1.20
N GLU A 86 3.87 -11.50 0.05
CA GLU A 86 5.15 -11.92 0.61
C GLU A 86 5.10 -13.35 1.21
N ALA A 87 3.94 -14.00 1.15
CA ALA A 87 3.80 -15.36 1.64
C ALA A 87 4.61 -16.31 0.76
N LEU A 88 5.70 -16.81 1.31
CA LEU A 88 6.44 -17.90 0.68
C LEU A 88 5.53 -19.13 0.65
N ASP A 89 5.26 -19.61 -0.54
CA ASP A 89 4.55 -20.88 -0.71
C ASP A 89 5.42 -22.00 -0.14
N HIS A 90 5.11 -22.42 1.09
CA HIS A 90 5.78 -23.52 1.76
C HIS A 90 5.39 -24.90 1.18
N THR A 91 4.66 -24.95 0.07
CA THR A 91 4.26 -26.18 -0.60
C THR A 91 5.34 -26.79 -1.48
N SER A 92 6.48 -26.14 -1.67
CA SER A 92 7.60 -26.64 -2.47
C SER A 92 8.70 -27.32 -1.65
N GLY A 93 8.41 -27.71 -0.41
CA GLY A 93 9.31 -28.45 0.47
C GLY A 93 8.87 -29.90 0.59
N GLY A 94 9.03 -30.69 -0.47
CA GLY A 94 8.97 -32.14 -0.43
C GLY A 94 10.35 -32.72 -0.60
#